data_91a518c4964690c6d7c389b6f2516ac3
#
_entry.id   91a518c4964690c6d7c389b6f2516ac3
#
_cell.length_a   1.000
_cell.length_b   1.000
_cell.length_c   1.000
_cell.angle_alpha   90.00
_cell.angle_beta   90.00
_cell.angle_gamma   90.00
#
_symmetry.space_group_name_H-M   'P 1'
#
loop_
_entity.id
_entity.type
_entity.pdbx_description
1 polymer ?
#
loop_
_entity_poly.entity_id
_entity_poly.type
_entity_poly.pdbx_seq_one_letter_code
_entity_poly.pdbx_strand_id
1 'polypeptide(L)'
;MNTSKNIKNSVALMGKSTLISSIFAGIIVVICLIGIAVPSATSADFDNTTNASYVAKTTNGTQKAARTIQVLVSAYSSTPDQTDDTPFITASGKHVADGIIANNMLPFGTKVRIPKLYGDKIFTVEDRMNKKKSDNHIDIWMATRPSAINFGIKTTDMEVL
;
A
#
# COMPACT_ATOMS: atom_id res chain seq x y z
N MET A 1 63.71 3.30 -8.64
CA MET A 1 64.12 1.87 -8.75
C MET A 1 62.93 1.02 -8.32
N ASN A 2 62.55 0.22 -9.25
CA ASN A 2 61.73 -1.01 -9.25
C ASN A 2 60.23 -0.88 -9.01
N THR A 3 59.52 -1.00 -10.09
CA THR A 3 59.00 -2.12 -10.93
C THR A 3 57.77 -2.77 -10.31
N SER A 4 56.63 -2.49 -10.91
CA SER A 4 55.89 -3.36 -11.82
C SER A 4 55.52 -4.77 -11.33
N LYS A 5 54.18 -5.02 -11.31
CA LYS A 5 53.52 -6.22 -11.86
C LYS A 5 52.01 -6.11 -11.62
N ASN A 6 51.27 -5.73 -12.49
CA ASN A 6 50.45 -6.32 -13.56
C ASN A 6 50.15 -7.81 -13.37
N ILE A 7 48.90 -8.11 -12.96
CA ILE A 7 48.27 -9.39 -13.30
C ILE A 7 46.83 -9.13 -13.73
N LYS A 8 46.64 -9.28 -15.02
CA LYS A 8 45.37 -9.54 -15.67
C LYS A 8 44.87 -10.92 -15.24
N ASN A 9 43.63 -11.03 -14.87
CA ASN A 9 42.90 -12.27 -15.09
C ASN A 9 41.44 -11.93 -15.44
N SER A 10 41.27 -11.89 -16.77
CA SER A 10 40.00 -12.17 -17.40
C SER A 10 39.64 -13.64 -17.16
N VAL A 11 38.50 -13.90 -16.57
CA VAL A 11 37.82 -15.17 -16.77
C VAL A 11 36.40 -14.86 -17.14
N ALA A 12 36.15 -14.96 -18.40
CA ALA A 12 34.80 -15.12 -18.96
C ALA A 12 34.25 -16.45 -18.48
N LEU A 13 33.07 -16.45 -17.90
CA LEU A 13 32.25 -17.64 -17.81
C LEU A 13 30.91 -17.39 -18.45
N MET A 14 30.87 -17.71 -19.73
CA MET A 14 29.66 -17.98 -20.50
C MET A 14 28.99 -19.27 -20.02
N GLY A 15 27.68 -19.27 -20.02
CA GLY A 15 26.88 -20.51 -20.07
C GLY A 15 26.01 -20.65 -18.84
N LYS A 16 24.73 -20.70 -18.91
CA LYS A 16 23.80 -21.40 -19.76
C LYS A 16 22.40 -20.86 -19.44
N SER A 17 21.78 -20.25 -20.42
CA SER A 17 20.33 -20.14 -20.47
C SER A 17 19.74 -21.54 -20.67
N THR A 18 19.10 -22.07 -19.67
CA THR A 18 18.20 -23.21 -19.86
C THR A 18 16.78 -22.69 -19.98
N LEU A 19 16.32 -22.73 -21.20
CA LEU A 19 14.94 -22.73 -21.62
C LEU A 19 14.16 -23.79 -20.80
N ILE A 20 13.24 -23.33 -19.95
CA ILE A 20 12.12 -24.15 -19.52
C ILE A 20 10.88 -23.55 -20.18
N SER A 21 10.74 -23.88 -21.44
CA SER A 21 9.51 -23.76 -22.20
C SER A 21 8.81 -25.11 -22.17
N SER A 22 7.48 -25.05 -22.07
CA SER A 22 6.54 -26.12 -22.36
C SER A 22 6.35 -27.18 -21.25
N ILE A 23 5.34 -27.00 -20.42
CA ILE A 23 4.32 -27.99 -20.09
C ILE A 23 3.15 -27.26 -19.40
N PHE A 24 2.30 -26.57 -20.15
CA PHE A 24 0.92 -26.24 -19.78
C PHE A 24 0.04 -26.19 -21.04
N ALA A 25 0.01 -27.31 -21.74
CA ALA A 25 -1.00 -27.54 -22.77
C ALA A 25 -1.50 -28.99 -22.58
N GLY A 26 -2.63 -29.15 -21.93
CA GLY A 26 -3.25 -30.46 -21.94
C GLY A 26 -4.12 -30.83 -20.74
N ILE A 27 -4.96 -29.94 -20.21
CA ILE A 27 -6.12 -30.37 -19.39
C ILE A 27 -7.28 -29.38 -19.64
N ILE A 28 -7.80 -29.39 -20.85
CA ILE A 28 -9.13 -28.88 -21.18
C ILE A 28 -9.61 -29.76 -22.34
N VAL A 29 -10.17 -30.90 -22.05
CA VAL A 29 -11.20 -31.62 -22.81
C VAL A 29 -11.43 -32.94 -22.05
N VAL A 30 -12.28 -32.97 -21.08
CA VAL A 30 -13.18 -34.08 -20.69
C VAL A 30 -14.05 -33.59 -19.52
N ILE A 31 -14.95 -32.70 -19.73
CA ILE A 31 -16.17 -32.53 -18.91
C ILE A 31 -17.27 -32.04 -19.84
N CYS A 32 -17.69 -32.88 -20.72
CA CYS A 32 -18.91 -32.72 -21.46
C CYS A 32 -19.44 -34.14 -21.74
N LEU A 33 -20.13 -34.73 -20.81
CA LEU A 33 -21.07 -35.84 -21.00
C LEU A 33 -21.44 -36.48 -19.63
N ILE A 34 -21.98 -35.66 -18.72
CA ILE A 34 -22.88 -36.23 -17.71
C ILE A 34 -24.07 -35.29 -17.66
N GLY A 35 -25.09 -35.63 -18.37
CA GLY A 35 -26.42 -35.01 -18.31
C GLY A 35 -26.99 -35.25 -16.91
N ILE A 36 -26.97 -34.21 -16.08
CA ILE A 36 -27.77 -34.17 -14.86
C ILE A 36 -28.97 -33.28 -15.18
N ALA A 37 -30.11 -33.90 -15.31
CA ALA A 37 -31.41 -33.23 -15.43
C ALA A 37 -31.63 -32.36 -14.19
N VAL A 38 -31.77 -31.05 -14.39
CA VAL A 38 -32.19 -30.09 -13.36
C VAL A 38 -33.72 -30.16 -13.29
N PRO A 39 -34.35 -30.48 -12.16
CA PRO A 39 -35.78 -30.39 -12.04
C PRO A 39 -36.20 -28.93 -12.07
N SER A 40 -37.11 -28.58 -12.97
CA SER A 40 -37.86 -27.32 -13.00
C SER A 40 -38.60 -27.17 -11.67
N ALA A 41 -38.17 -26.23 -10.85
CA ALA A 41 -38.98 -25.80 -9.71
C ALA A 41 -40.00 -24.75 -10.17
N THR A 42 -41.20 -25.13 -10.03
CA THR A 42 -42.46 -24.40 -10.19
C THR A 42 -42.46 -23.06 -9.43
N SER A 43 -42.93 -22.02 -10.08
CA SER A 43 -43.30 -20.73 -9.51
C SER A 43 -44.27 -20.91 -8.35
N ALA A 44 -43.86 -20.54 -7.15
CA ALA A 44 -44.78 -20.27 -6.07
C ALA A 44 -44.85 -18.75 -5.90
N ASP A 45 -46.00 -18.17 -6.21
CA ASP A 45 -46.39 -16.83 -5.83
C ASP A 45 -46.26 -16.68 -4.33
N PHE A 46 -45.37 -15.78 -3.87
CA PHE A 46 -45.41 -15.28 -2.51
C PHE A 46 -45.81 -13.82 -2.51
N ASP A 47 -46.94 -13.64 -1.91
CA ASP A 47 -47.70 -12.45 -1.64
C ASP A 47 -46.86 -11.33 -1.02
N ASN A 48 -47.19 -10.14 -1.50
CA ASN A 48 -46.60 -8.86 -1.12
C ASN A 48 -47.02 -8.47 0.28
N THR A 49 -46.09 -8.48 1.24
CA THR A 49 -46.29 -7.73 2.47
C THR A 49 -44.95 -7.13 2.94
N THR A 50 -44.88 -5.82 2.76
CA THR A 50 -44.05 -4.83 3.47
C THR A 50 -42.86 -5.36 4.30
N ASN A 51 -41.68 -5.24 3.72
CA ASN A 51 -40.50 -5.00 4.56
C ASN A 51 -39.53 -4.06 3.83
N ALA A 52 -39.26 -2.96 4.53
CA ALA A 52 -38.36 -1.89 4.17
C ALA A 52 -37.07 -2.44 3.55
N SER A 53 -36.85 -2.12 2.28
CA SER A 53 -35.60 -2.38 1.61
C SER A 53 -34.47 -1.64 2.33
N TYR A 54 -33.69 -2.36 3.09
CA TYR A 54 -32.31 -1.95 3.34
C TYR A 54 -31.55 -2.02 2.04
N VAL A 55 -31.74 -1.02 1.21
CA VAL A 55 -30.76 -0.69 0.20
C VAL A 55 -29.58 -0.16 1.00
N ALA A 56 -28.61 -1.03 1.27
CA ALA A 56 -27.27 -0.61 1.61
C ALA A 56 -26.78 0.24 0.43
N LYS A 57 -27.06 1.54 0.51
CA LYS A 57 -26.49 2.53 -0.38
C LYS A 57 -25.00 2.51 -0.11
N THR A 58 -24.26 1.67 -0.84
CA THR A 58 -22.82 1.81 -0.98
C THR A 58 -22.58 3.15 -1.66
N THR A 59 -22.63 4.21 -0.89
CA THR A 59 -22.13 5.50 -1.33
C THR A 59 -20.60 5.35 -1.34
N ASN A 60 -20.07 5.02 -2.51
CA ASN A 60 -18.70 5.38 -2.86
C ASN A 60 -18.62 6.92 -2.95
N GLY A 61 -18.97 7.58 -1.86
CA GLY A 61 -18.76 9.00 -1.68
C GLY A 61 -17.28 9.22 -1.45
N THR A 62 -16.55 9.63 -2.47
CA THR A 62 -15.22 10.22 -2.28
C THR A 62 -15.36 11.27 -1.18
N GLN A 63 -14.78 11.00 -0.01
CA GLN A 63 -14.87 11.90 1.14
C GLN A 63 -14.34 13.27 0.72
N LYS A 64 -15.18 14.31 0.81
CA LYS A 64 -14.82 15.66 0.37
C LYS A 64 -13.72 16.20 1.28
N ALA A 65 -12.66 16.74 0.69
CA ALA A 65 -11.60 17.43 1.43
C ALA A 65 -12.16 18.64 2.18
N ALA A 66 -11.85 18.76 3.47
CA ALA A 66 -12.17 19.92 4.28
C ALA A 66 -11.20 21.09 3.98
N ARG A 67 -9.94 20.79 3.75
CA ARG A 67 -8.90 21.76 3.38
C ARG A 67 -7.74 21.07 2.66
N THR A 68 -6.99 21.87 1.89
CA THR A 68 -5.75 21.43 1.22
C THR A 68 -4.56 22.21 1.81
N ILE A 69 -3.46 21.50 2.06
CA ILE A 69 -2.24 22.05 2.66
C ILE A 69 -1.06 21.59 1.80
N GLN A 70 -0.17 22.51 1.44
CA GLN A 70 1.11 22.14 0.83
C GLN A 70 2.04 21.58 1.91
N VAL A 71 2.57 20.37 1.66
CA VAL A 71 3.40 19.66 2.62
C VAL A 71 4.69 19.15 1.99
N LEU A 72 5.71 19.01 2.82
CA LEU A 72 6.90 18.22 2.54
C LEU A 72 6.60 16.78 2.97
N VAL A 73 6.86 15.81 2.09
CA VAL A 73 6.58 14.39 2.34
C VAL A 73 7.88 13.63 2.30
N SER A 74 8.19 12.91 3.36
CA SER A 74 9.24 11.91 3.43
C SER A 74 8.65 10.55 3.84
N ALA A 75 9.51 9.55 4.04
CA ALA A 75 9.09 8.24 4.50
C ALA A 75 10.05 7.69 5.55
N TYR A 76 9.54 6.89 6.48
CA TYR A 76 10.30 6.22 7.52
C TYR A 76 9.93 4.74 7.62
N SER A 77 10.74 3.96 8.29
CA SER A 77 10.51 2.55 8.56
C SER A 77 10.80 2.23 10.01
N SER A 78 10.34 1.07 10.48
CA SER A 78 10.53 0.59 11.85
C SER A 78 11.97 0.12 12.10
N THR A 79 12.93 1.04 11.99
CA THR A 79 14.35 0.78 12.25
C THR A 79 14.89 1.71 13.34
N PRO A 80 15.85 1.26 14.18
CA PRO A 80 16.33 2.04 15.32
C PRO A 80 16.94 3.40 14.98
N ASP A 81 17.40 3.59 13.74
CA ASP A 81 17.96 4.85 13.25
C ASP A 81 16.89 5.85 12.78
N GLN A 82 15.63 5.42 12.64
CA GLN A 82 14.52 6.25 12.14
C GLN A 82 13.39 6.41 13.15
N THR A 83 13.41 5.67 14.25
CA THR A 83 12.35 5.64 15.27
C THR A 83 12.94 5.79 16.68
N ASP A 84 12.07 5.73 17.69
CA ASP A 84 12.43 5.62 19.10
C ASP A 84 12.66 4.14 19.51
N ASP A 85 12.65 3.89 20.83
CA ASP A 85 12.85 2.54 21.40
C ASP A 85 11.70 1.56 21.12
N THR A 86 10.60 2.03 20.52
CA THR A 86 9.41 1.24 20.19
C THR A 86 9.08 1.27 18.69
N PRO A 87 9.96 0.78 17.81
CA PRO A 87 9.90 1.05 16.36
C PRO A 87 8.63 0.53 15.66
N PHE A 88 7.88 -0.36 16.29
CA PHE A 88 6.62 -0.89 15.74
C PHE A 88 5.37 -0.29 16.40
N ILE A 89 5.52 0.60 17.36
CA ILE A 89 4.41 1.25 18.05
C ILE A 89 4.47 2.76 17.77
N THR A 90 3.38 3.29 17.25
CA THR A 90 3.25 4.72 16.94
C THR A 90 3.06 5.55 18.21
N ALA A 91 3.23 6.85 18.13
CA ALA A 91 2.99 7.78 19.23
C ALA A 91 1.53 7.77 19.73
N SER A 92 0.56 7.28 18.94
CA SER A 92 -0.83 7.04 19.38
C SER A 92 -1.03 5.70 20.09
N GLY A 93 0.01 4.87 20.23
CA GLY A 93 -0.03 3.55 20.85
C GLY A 93 -0.51 2.42 19.93
N LYS A 94 -0.65 2.66 18.64
CA LYS A 94 -1.05 1.64 17.66
C LYS A 94 0.16 0.96 17.04
N HIS A 95 -0.02 -0.29 16.60
CA HIS A 95 0.99 -0.94 15.79
C HIS A 95 1.06 -0.27 14.40
N VAL A 96 2.29 -0.08 13.88
CA VAL A 96 2.49 0.49 12.55
C VAL A 96 1.88 -0.37 11.45
N ALA A 97 1.32 0.25 10.43
CA ALA A 97 0.72 -0.40 9.28
C ALA A 97 0.75 0.52 8.05
N ASP A 98 0.53 -0.06 6.87
CA ASP A 98 0.37 0.73 5.65
C ASP A 98 -0.81 1.71 5.76
N GLY A 99 -0.60 2.94 5.32
CA GLY A 99 -1.58 4.03 5.47
C GLY A 99 -1.41 4.86 6.75
N ILE A 100 -0.41 4.59 7.58
CA ILE A 100 -0.06 5.44 8.72
C ILE A 100 0.92 6.53 8.29
N ILE A 101 0.70 7.74 8.82
CA ILE A 101 1.63 8.87 8.70
C ILE A 101 1.93 9.48 10.06
N ALA A 102 3.15 10.02 10.18
CA ALA A 102 3.56 10.91 11.26
C ALA A 102 3.38 12.38 10.84
N ASN A 103 2.81 13.19 11.72
CA ASN A 103 2.69 14.64 11.55
C ASN A 103 2.55 15.31 12.92
N ASN A 104 3.15 16.51 13.10
CA ASN A 104 3.11 17.23 14.38
C ASN A 104 1.93 18.22 14.52
N MET A 105 1.30 18.60 13.41
CA MET A 105 0.22 19.61 13.38
C MET A 105 -1.17 19.01 13.58
N LEU A 106 -1.45 17.88 12.93
CA LEU A 106 -2.80 17.30 12.90
C LEU A 106 -3.05 16.39 14.11
N PRO A 107 -4.26 16.38 14.67
CA PRO A 107 -4.66 15.43 15.71
C PRO A 107 -4.50 13.98 15.26
N PHE A 108 -4.25 13.05 16.20
CA PHE A 108 -4.33 11.62 15.92
C PHE A 108 -5.73 11.23 15.40
N GLY A 109 -5.77 10.27 14.50
CA GLY A 109 -6.99 9.82 13.83
C GLY A 109 -7.42 10.69 12.65
N THR A 110 -6.80 11.85 12.41
CA THR A 110 -7.10 12.67 11.23
C THR A 110 -6.82 11.90 9.96
N LYS A 111 -7.80 11.88 9.06
CA LYS A 111 -7.67 11.24 7.74
C LYS A 111 -7.23 12.25 6.71
N VAL A 112 -6.32 11.84 5.85
CA VAL A 112 -5.78 12.68 4.78
C VAL A 112 -5.61 11.89 3.49
N ARG A 113 -5.59 12.59 2.35
CA ARG A 113 -5.18 12.07 1.04
C ARG A 113 -4.00 12.86 0.51
N ILE A 114 -3.21 12.21 -0.34
CA ILE A 114 -2.09 12.80 -1.06
C ILE A 114 -2.28 12.50 -2.55
N PRO A 115 -3.21 13.17 -3.24
CA PRO A 115 -3.71 12.73 -4.55
C PRO A 115 -2.63 12.58 -5.62
N LYS A 116 -1.67 13.50 -5.65
CA LYS A 116 -0.58 13.48 -6.65
C LYS A 116 0.38 12.31 -6.50
N LEU A 117 0.46 11.69 -5.31
CA LEU A 117 1.37 10.57 -5.03
C LEU A 117 0.65 9.23 -4.91
N TYR A 118 -0.58 9.23 -4.39
CA TYR A 118 -1.29 8.02 -3.99
C TYR A 118 -2.76 7.98 -4.42
N GLY A 119 -3.23 8.92 -5.25
CA GLY A 119 -4.62 8.96 -5.69
C GLY A 119 -5.59 9.05 -4.50
N ASP A 120 -6.59 8.19 -4.48
CA ASP A 120 -7.65 8.19 -3.46
C ASP A 120 -7.28 7.45 -2.17
N LYS A 121 -6.04 6.98 -2.03
CA LYS A 121 -5.60 6.29 -0.82
C LYS A 121 -5.70 7.20 0.38
N ILE A 122 -6.37 6.72 1.43
CA ILE A 122 -6.53 7.42 2.69
C ILE A 122 -5.39 7.01 3.63
N PHE A 123 -4.76 8.01 4.22
CA PHE A 123 -3.79 7.88 5.31
C PHE A 123 -4.41 8.36 6.60
N THR A 124 -3.90 7.87 7.73
CA THR A 124 -4.32 8.28 9.06
C THR A 124 -3.12 8.77 9.85
N VAL A 125 -3.26 9.93 10.50
CA VAL A 125 -2.25 10.45 11.41
C VAL A 125 -2.29 9.64 12.70
N GLU A 126 -1.26 8.83 12.94
CA GLU A 126 -1.15 7.99 14.14
C GLU A 126 0.22 8.13 14.80
N ASP A 127 1.12 8.89 14.19
CA ASP A 127 2.47 9.03 14.70
C ASP A 127 2.92 10.48 14.78
N ARG A 128 4.05 10.72 15.45
CA ARG A 128 4.68 12.03 15.62
C ARG A 128 6.10 12.00 15.09
N MET A 129 6.51 13.12 14.54
CA MET A 129 7.88 13.36 14.12
C MET A 129 8.67 14.04 15.23
N ASN A 130 10.00 14.04 15.11
CA ASN A 130 10.85 14.85 15.97
C ASN A 130 10.33 16.31 15.98
N LYS A 131 10.28 16.93 17.17
CA LYS A 131 9.78 18.30 17.38
C LYS A 131 10.52 19.39 16.57
N LYS A 132 11.71 19.07 16.05
CA LYS A 132 12.46 19.96 15.17
C LYS A 132 11.93 20.00 13.72
N LYS A 133 11.06 19.05 13.36
CA LYS A 133 10.42 19.04 12.03
C LYS A 133 9.30 20.06 11.98
N SER A 134 9.14 20.68 10.80
CA SER A 134 8.08 21.68 10.60
C SER A 134 6.70 21.03 10.62
N ASP A 135 5.69 21.79 10.99
CA ASP A 135 4.30 21.35 11.03
C ASP A 135 3.78 20.89 9.65
N ASN A 136 4.27 21.49 8.57
CA ASN A 136 3.92 21.10 7.21
C ASN A 136 4.77 19.93 6.66
N HIS A 137 5.45 19.20 7.52
CA HIS A 137 6.16 17.98 7.16
C HIS A 137 5.34 16.76 7.59
N ILE A 138 5.18 15.80 6.70
CA ILE A 138 4.59 14.49 6.98
C ILE A 138 5.58 13.40 6.64
N ASP A 139 5.53 12.31 7.37
CA ASP A 139 6.40 11.16 7.17
C ASP A 139 5.55 9.90 7.01
N ILE A 140 5.69 9.20 5.89
CA ILE A 140 4.86 8.03 5.57
C ILE A 140 5.56 6.79 6.07
N TRP A 141 4.87 5.97 6.87
CA TRP A 141 5.42 4.69 7.26
C TRP A 141 5.53 3.72 6.08
N MET A 142 6.65 3.04 5.98
CA MET A 142 6.92 2.00 4.98
C MET A 142 7.48 0.75 5.65
N ALA A 143 7.08 -0.41 5.17
CA ALA A 143 7.44 -1.69 5.76
C ALA A 143 8.95 -1.99 5.72
N THR A 144 9.70 -1.37 4.80
CA THR A 144 11.13 -1.63 4.65
C THR A 144 11.94 -0.33 4.57
N ARG A 145 13.14 -0.36 5.14
CA ARG A 145 14.09 0.76 5.07
C ARG A 145 14.49 1.15 3.64
N PRO A 146 14.77 0.20 2.73
CA PRO A 146 15.04 0.56 1.34
C PRO A 146 13.89 1.30 0.67
N SER A 147 12.64 0.91 0.93
CA SER A 147 11.47 1.62 0.40
C SER A 147 11.39 3.05 0.91
N ALA A 148 11.62 3.26 2.21
CA ALA A 148 11.63 4.60 2.82
C ALA A 148 12.73 5.50 2.23
N ILE A 149 13.95 4.97 2.07
CA ILE A 149 15.08 5.70 1.49
C ILE A 149 14.80 6.04 0.01
N ASN A 150 14.32 5.08 -0.77
CA ASN A 150 14.03 5.27 -2.20
C ASN A 150 12.88 6.24 -2.45
N PHE A 151 11.96 6.37 -1.50
CA PHE A 151 10.88 7.36 -1.58
C PHE A 151 11.45 8.78 -1.65
N GLY A 152 12.49 9.08 -0.86
CA GLY A 152 13.12 10.39 -0.80
C GLY A 152 12.20 11.47 -0.22
N ILE A 153 12.39 12.72 -0.67
CA ILE A 153 11.62 13.88 -0.21
C ILE A 153 10.86 14.50 -1.38
N LYS A 154 9.59 14.83 -1.18
CA LYS A 154 8.70 15.40 -2.19
C LYS A 154 7.90 16.55 -1.60
N THR A 155 7.58 17.56 -2.42
CA THR A 155 6.63 18.60 -2.06
C THR A 155 5.34 18.39 -2.85
N THR A 156 4.20 18.38 -2.17
CA THR A 156 2.90 18.13 -2.79
C THR A 156 1.76 18.70 -1.94
N ASP A 157 0.55 18.64 -2.49
CA ASP A 157 -0.66 18.99 -1.77
C ASP A 157 -1.19 17.77 -1.01
N MET A 158 -1.60 17.97 0.24
CA MET A 158 -2.29 17.02 1.10
C MET A 158 -3.70 17.56 1.38
N GLU A 159 -4.69 16.71 1.22
CA GLU A 159 -6.08 16.99 1.54
C GLU A 159 -6.41 16.43 2.93
N VAL A 160 -6.92 17.28 3.81
CA VAL A 160 -7.48 16.85 5.11
C VAL A 160 -8.96 16.57 4.92
N LEU A 161 -9.46 15.42 5.41
CA LEU A 161 -10.81 14.90 5.18
C LEU A 161 -11.72 15.10 6.39
#